data_50248545b515bdc478cca28fe67a779a
#
_entry.id   50248545b515bdc478cca28fe67a779a
#
_cell.length_a   1.000
_cell.length_b   1.000
_cell.length_c   1.000
_cell.angle_alpha   90.00
_cell.angle_beta   90.00
_cell.angle_gamma   90.00
#
_symmetry.space_group_name_H-M   'P 1'
#
loop_
_entity.id
_entity.type
_entity.pdbx_description
1 polymer ?
#
loop_
_entity_poly.entity_id
_entity_poly.type
_entity_poly.pdbx_seq_one_letter_code
_entity_poly.pdbx_strand_id
1 'polypeptide(L)' 'MTTEVKTTVPGNIWKVLVKEGDIVKKNDALFIMEVMKTEVHHNSPVDGKVIKVNIHNDQEAVEPGTVGIIIE' A
#
# COMPACT_ATOMS: atom_id res chain seq x y z
N MET A 1 16.80 -7.56 3.13
CA MET A 1 15.91 -7.07 4.21
C MET A 1 14.60 -6.65 3.59
N THR A 2 13.51 -6.95 4.25
CA THR A 2 12.19 -6.58 3.76
C THR A 2 11.66 -5.34 4.49
N THR A 3 10.84 -4.57 3.78
CA THR A 3 10.17 -3.40 4.33
C THR A 3 8.67 -3.62 4.21
N GLU A 4 7.97 -3.54 5.32
CA GLU A 4 6.51 -3.64 5.34
C GLU A 4 5.92 -2.24 5.23
N VAL A 5 5.03 -2.06 4.27
CA VAL A 5 4.27 -0.81 4.13
C VAL A 5 2.90 -1.03 4.74
N LYS A 6 2.66 -0.39 5.88
CA LYS A 6 1.43 -0.56 6.65
C LYS A 6 0.50 0.62 6.44
N THR A 7 -0.79 0.34 6.54
CA THR A 7 -1.78 1.41 6.58
C THR A 7 -1.60 2.22 7.86
N THR A 8 -1.83 3.52 7.77
CA THR A 8 -1.68 4.44 8.90
C THR A 8 -3.02 4.96 9.41
N VAL A 9 -4.09 4.74 8.67
CA VAL A 9 -5.43 5.25 8.99
C VAL A 9 -6.46 4.17 8.69
N PRO A 10 -7.61 4.18 9.38
CA PRO A 10 -8.72 3.27 9.02
C PRO A 10 -9.43 3.79 7.78
N GLY A 11 -9.93 2.89 6.97
CA GLY A 11 -10.67 3.26 5.76
C GLY A 11 -10.79 2.12 4.80
N ASN A 12 -10.97 2.43 3.53
CA ASN A 12 -11.11 1.45 2.47
C ASN A 12 -9.94 1.57 1.50
N ILE A 13 -9.50 0.45 0.95
CA ILE A 13 -8.56 0.46 -0.17
C ILE A 13 -9.36 0.82 -1.42
N TRP A 14 -8.99 1.90 -2.07
CA TRP A 14 -9.62 2.29 -3.32
C TRP A 14 -8.92 1.65 -4.51
N LYS A 15 -7.60 1.81 -4.58
CA LYS A 15 -6.82 1.28 -5.69
C LYS A 15 -5.46 0.80 -5.23
N VAL A 16 -5.04 -0.35 -5.75
CA VAL A 16 -3.67 -0.86 -5.59
C VAL A 16 -2.97 -0.62 -6.92
N LEU A 17 -1.86 0.10 -6.88
CA LEU A 17 -1.15 0.58 -8.08
C LEU A 17 0.01 -0.32 -8.49
N VAL A 18 0.39 -1.27 -7.65
CA VAL A 18 1.52 -2.17 -7.89
C VAL A 18 1.09 -3.62 -7.74
N LYS A 19 1.91 -4.53 -8.24
CA LYS A 19 1.70 -5.97 -8.13
C LYS A 19 3.02 -6.64 -7.78
N GLU A 20 2.95 -7.90 -7.37
CA GLU A 20 4.14 -8.69 -7.08
C GLU A 20 5.07 -8.71 -8.29
N GLY A 21 6.35 -8.46 -8.03
CA GLY A 21 7.37 -8.38 -9.06
C GLY A 21 7.68 -6.98 -9.57
N ASP A 22 6.85 -5.99 -9.25
CA ASP A 22 7.09 -4.62 -9.69
C ASP A 22 8.31 -4.03 -8.97
N ILE A 23 9.09 -3.26 -9.72
CA ILE A 23 10.19 -2.49 -9.17
C ILE A 23 9.67 -1.10 -8.83
N VAL A 24 9.90 -0.67 -7.60
CA VAL A 24 9.46 0.64 -7.13
C VAL A 24 10.63 1.45 -6.62
N LYS A 25 10.48 2.75 -6.66
CA LYS A 25 11.44 3.70 -6.11
C LYS A 25 10.82 4.41 -4.92
N LYS A 26 11.66 4.91 -4.04
CA LYS A 26 11.22 5.72 -2.92
C LYS A 26 10.26 6.81 -3.40
N ASN A 27 9.16 6.96 -2.70
CA ASN A 27 8.07 7.90 -2.99
C ASN A 27 7.11 7.47 -4.12
N ASP A 28 7.33 6.34 -4.77
CA ASP A 28 6.35 5.83 -5.73
C ASP A 28 5.05 5.47 -5.01
N ALA A 29 3.92 5.85 -5.58
CA ALA A 29 2.61 5.53 -5.02
C ALA A 29 2.36 4.02 -5.12
N LEU A 30 2.04 3.39 -4.00
CA LEU A 30 1.79 1.95 -3.91
C LEU A 30 0.31 1.63 -3.93
N PHE A 31 -0.45 2.36 -3.15
CA PHE A 31 -1.91 2.20 -3.13
C PHE A 31 -2.56 3.47 -2.60
N ILE A 32 -3.85 3.58 -2.86
CA ILE A 32 -4.66 4.72 -2.43
C ILE A 32 -5.79 4.20 -1.55
N MET A 33 -5.95 4.80 -0.39
CA MET A 33 -7.07 4.54 0.50
C MET A 33 -8.07 5.68 0.42
N GLU A 34 -9.35 5.36 0.61
CA GLU A 34 -10.39 6.35 0.82
C GLU A 34 -10.72 6.41 2.31
N VAL A 35 -10.56 7.59 2.90
CA VAL A 35 -10.83 7.85 4.31
C VAL A 35 -11.74 9.07 4.38
N MET A 36 -12.97 8.88 4.83
CA MET A 36 -13.95 9.99 4.97
C MET A 36 -14.05 10.82 3.68
N LYS A 37 -14.16 10.14 2.54
CA LYS A 37 -14.27 10.75 1.20
C LYS A 37 -13.01 11.50 0.76
N THR A 38 -11.90 11.27 1.43
CA THR A 38 -10.61 11.86 1.08
C THR A 38 -9.67 10.74 0.64
N GLU A 39 -8.91 10.98 -0.42
CA GLU A 39 -7.91 10.02 -0.89
C GLU A 39 -6.63 10.18 -0.07
N VAL A 40 -6.13 9.06 0.44
CA VAL A 40 -4.87 9.01 1.17
C VAL A 40 -3.91 8.11 0.41
N HIS A 41 -2.83 8.68 -0.09
CA HIS A 41 -1.83 7.95 -0.86
C HIS A 41 -0.78 7.35 0.06
N HIS A 42 -0.46 6.08 -0.15
CA HIS A 42 0.63 5.40 0.56
C HIS A 42 1.76 5.18 -0.42
N ASN A 43 2.89 5.79 -0.14
CA ASN A 43 4.05 5.77 -1.03
C ASN A 43 5.14 4.86 -0.49
N SER A 44 5.99 4.37 -1.39
CA SER A 44 7.10 3.51 -1.00
C SER A 44 8.12 4.28 -0.16
N PRO A 45 8.51 3.77 1.00
CA PRO A 45 9.56 4.40 1.81
C PRO A 45 10.97 4.07 1.32
N VAL A 46 11.11 3.14 0.39
CA VAL A 46 12.40 2.64 -0.08
C VAL A 46 12.35 2.29 -1.56
N ASP A 47 13.51 2.18 -2.17
CA ASP A 47 13.66 1.55 -3.48
C ASP A 47 13.66 0.03 -3.29
N GLY A 48 13.05 -0.70 -4.18
CA GLY A 48 13.08 -2.14 -4.10
C GLY A 48 12.09 -2.83 -5.02
N LYS A 49 11.84 -4.10 -4.71
CA LYS A 49 10.94 -4.94 -5.49
C LYS A 49 9.77 -5.36 -4.61
N VAL A 50 8.57 -5.23 -5.15
CA VAL A 50 7.36 -5.68 -4.46
C VAL A 50 7.34 -7.21 -4.47
N ILE A 51 7.41 -7.81 -3.29
CA ILE A 51 7.40 -9.28 -3.16
C ILE A 51 6.07 -9.83 -2.69
N LYS A 52 5.23 -8.99 -2.10
CA LYS A 52 3.91 -9.42 -1.66
C LYS A 52 2.93 -8.26 -1.64
N VAL A 53 1.71 -8.53 -2.09
CA VAL A 53 0.58 -7.59 -2.04
C VAL A 53 -0.54 -8.29 -1.27
N ASN A 54 -0.88 -7.76 -0.09
CA ASN A 54 -1.87 -8.34 0.81
C ASN A 54 -3.24 -7.65 0.74
N ILE A 55 -3.36 -6.62 -0.06
CA ILE A 55 -4.58 -5.83 -0.21
C ILE A 55 -5.07 -5.91 -1.64
N HIS A 56 -6.33 -5.54 -1.85
CA HIS A 56 -6.91 -5.54 -3.19
C HIS A 56 -7.79 -4.31 -3.38
N ASN A 57 -8.10 -3.99 -4.64
CA ASN A 57 -8.99 -2.88 -4.97
C ASN A 57 -10.34 -3.07 -4.29
N ASP A 58 -10.91 -1.98 -3.82
CA ASP A 58 -12.23 -1.94 -3.18
C ASP A 58 -12.33 -2.76 -1.88
N GLN A 59 -11.20 -3.05 -1.24
CA GLN A 59 -11.21 -3.72 0.05
C GLN A 59 -11.75 -2.76 1.13
N GLU A 60 -12.76 -3.21 1.88
CA GLU A 60 -13.43 -2.39 2.87
C GLU A 60 -12.95 -2.68 4.29
N ALA A 61 -13.17 -1.72 5.18
CA ALA A 61 -12.94 -1.85 6.62
C ALA A 61 -11.50 -2.24 6.97
N VAL A 62 -10.54 -1.59 6.33
CA VAL A 62 -9.12 -1.83 6.59
C VAL A 62 -8.69 -1.07 7.84
N GLU A 63 -8.09 -1.76 8.78
CA GLU A 63 -7.65 -1.17 10.04
C GLU A 63 -6.23 -0.61 9.93
N PRO A 64 -5.86 0.40 10.76
CA PRO A 64 -4.47 0.89 10.81
C PRO A 64 -3.53 -0.23 11.22
N GLY A 65 -2.32 -0.20 10.69
CA GLY A 65 -1.32 -1.23 10.97
C GLY A 65 -1.43 -2.48 10.11
N THR A 66 -2.36 -2.48 9.15
CA THR A 66 -2.49 -3.59 8.19
C THR A 66 -1.30 -3.54 7.23
N VAL A 67 -0.57 -4.66 7.11
CA VAL A 67 0.54 -4.77 6.16
C VAL A 67 -0.06 -4.94 4.76
N GLY A 68 0.04 -3.89 3.95
CA GLY A 68 -0.50 -3.92 2.59
C GLY A 68 0.48 -4.46 1.57
N ILE A 69 1.71 -3.96 1.61
CA ILE A 69 2.74 -4.25 0.61
C ILE A 69 4.02 -4.63 1.35
N ILE A 70 4.75 -5.61 0.83
CA ILE A 70 6.08 -5.94 1.33
C ILE A 70 7.08 -5.73 0.18
N ILE A 71 8.14 -4.99 0.47
CA ILE A 71 9.18 -4.62 -0.50
C ILE A 71 10.51 -5.20 -0.03
N GLU A 72 11.24 -5.78 -0.95
CA GLU A 72 12.58 -6.31 -0.67
C GLU A 72 13.69 -5.46 -1.26
#